data_62db1da0ed3ed1d729b082ee423956ab
#
_entry.id   62db1da0ed3ed1d729b082ee423956ab
#
_cell.length_a   1.000
_cell.length_b   1.000
_cell.length_c   1.000
_cell.angle_alpha   90.00
_cell.angle_beta   90.00
_cell.angle_gamma   90.00
#
_symmetry.space_group_name_H-M   'P 1'
#
loop_
_entity.id
_entity.type
_entity.pdbx_description
1 polymer ?
#
loop_
_entity_poly.entity_id
_entity_poly.type
_entity_poly.pdbx_seq_one_letter_code
_entity_poly.pdbx_strand_id
1 'polypeptide(L)'
;HHLLRSRLREKCGRHKHPTAGCLDSQSVKCTAVPGPRGFDAGKKINGRKRHILVDTLGLLLTVVVTVASVQDRDGARLLLRHLPGSCKKLKKIWVDGGYSGRLVGWVTERFKFCLTVVLRPRENKKFVLLPRRWVVERTFGWLNHSRRLSKSYERFKRTDETWVYIAMIRIMLRRLA
;
A
#
# COMPACT_ATOMS: atom_id res chain seq x y z
N HIS A 1 -15.52 -4.68 2.06
CA HIS A 1 -14.43 -3.74 2.27
C HIS A 1 -14.76 -2.34 1.76
N HIS A 2 -15.12 -2.17 0.48
CA HIS A 2 -15.42 -0.86 -0.12
C HIS A 2 -16.53 -0.09 0.62
N LEU A 3 -17.64 -0.75 0.92
CA LEU A 3 -18.78 -0.15 1.63
C LEU A 3 -18.36 0.39 3.02
N LEU A 4 -17.65 -0.41 3.81
CA LEU A 4 -17.15 0.02 5.13
C LEU A 4 -16.22 1.22 5.02
N ARG A 5 -15.31 1.20 4.02
CA ARG A 5 -14.42 2.34 3.78
C ARG A 5 -15.22 3.61 3.47
N SER A 6 -16.23 3.53 2.60
CA SER A 6 -17.06 4.69 2.26
C SER A 6 -17.77 5.25 3.49
N ARG A 7 -18.42 4.39 4.27
CA ARG A 7 -19.10 4.78 5.52
C ARG A 7 -18.15 5.42 6.54
N LEU A 8 -16.97 4.81 6.75
CA LEU A 8 -16.00 5.36 7.68
C LEU A 8 -15.43 6.71 7.21
N ARG A 9 -15.23 6.89 5.91
CA ARG A 9 -14.81 8.19 5.36
C ARG A 9 -15.85 9.26 5.62
N GLU A 10 -17.12 8.97 5.38
CA GLU A 10 -18.24 9.89 5.64
C GLU A 10 -18.36 10.20 7.14
N LYS A 11 -18.26 9.20 8.03
CA LYS A 11 -18.20 9.42 9.50
C LYS A 11 -17.05 10.36 9.91
N CYS A 12 -15.93 10.33 9.16
CA CYS A 12 -14.79 11.23 9.39
C CYS A 12 -14.89 12.58 8.62
N GLY A 13 -16.05 12.97 8.13
CA GLY A 13 -16.26 14.21 7.37
C GLY A 13 -15.54 14.25 6.02
N ARG A 14 -15.30 13.09 5.38
CA ARG A 14 -14.65 12.99 4.07
C ARG A 14 -15.60 12.44 3.01
N HIS A 15 -15.39 12.86 1.78
CA HIS A 15 -16.12 12.26 0.66
C HIS A 15 -15.90 10.74 0.60
N LYS A 16 -16.95 9.96 0.28
CA LYS A 16 -16.92 8.50 0.14
C LYS A 16 -15.83 8.01 -0.84
N HIS A 17 -15.57 8.77 -1.89
CA HIS A 17 -14.52 8.46 -2.88
C HIS A 17 -13.27 9.29 -2.60
N PRO A 18 -12.09 8.66 -2.39
CA PRO A 18 -10.86 9.38 -2.16
C PRO A 18 -10.37 10.07 -3.44
N THR A 19 -9.79 11.27 -3.28
CA THR A 19 -9.16 12.03 -4.35
C THR A 19 -7.63 11.97 -4.28
N ALA A 20 -7.09 11.48 -3.16
CA ALA A 20 -5.66 11.32 -2.97
C ALA A 20 -5.35 10.08 -2.13
N GLY A 21 -4.13 9.55 -2.30
CA GLY A 21 -3.65 8.38 -1.59
C GLY A 21 -2.15 8.36 -1.43
N CYS A 22 -1.67 7.36 -0.67
CA CYS A 22 -0.25 7.06 -0.48
C CYS A 22 -0.01 5.61 -0.91
N LEU A 23 1.06 5.39 -1.67
CA LEU A 23 1.47 4.07 -2.14
C LEU A 23 2.84 3.75 -1.56
N ASP A 24 2.99 2.53 -1.06
CA ASP A 24 4.26 2.01 -0.56
C ASP A 24 4.26 0.48 -0.55
N SER A 25 5.39 -0.14 -0.22
CA SER A 25 5.57 -1.59 -0.15
C SER A 25 6.20 -2.05 1.17
N GLN A 26 5.79 -3.25 1.60
CA GLN A 26 6.38 -3.94 2.73
C GLN A 26 6.81 -5.35 2.33
N SER A 27 8.09 -5.67 2.52
CA SER A 27 8.58 -7.04 2.38
C SER A 27 8.38 -7.82 3.68
N VAL A 28 7.86 -9.04 3.59
CA VAL A 28 7.59 -9.94 4.71
C VAL A 28 8.21 -11.32 4.46
N LYS A 29 8.76 -11.94 5.50
CA LYS A 29 9.29 -13.30 5.40
C LYS A 29 8.14 -14.30 5.12
N CYS A 30 8.41 -15.31 4.29
CA CYS A 30 7.55 -16.48 4.19
C CYS A 30 7.87 -17.48 5.30
N THR A 31 6.86 -18.28 5.66
CA THR A 31 7.01 -19.46 6.51
C THR A 31 7.46 -20.67 5.67
N ALA A 32 7.50 -21.86 6.27
CA ALA A 32 7.82 -23.12 5.57
C ALA A 32 6.74 -23.54 4.55
N VAL A 33 5.54 -22.93 4.56
CA VAL A 33 4.47 -23.23 3.61
C VAL A 33 4.96 -23.04 2.17
N PRO A 34 4.83 -24.05 1.28
CA PRO A 34 5.24 -23.94 -0.11
C PRO A 34 4.53 -22.80 -0.85
N GLY A 35 5.24 -22.17 -1.78
CA GLY A 35 4.66 -21.13 -2.64
C GLY A 35 5.69 -20.16 -3.20
N PRO A 36 5.30 -19.31 -4.13
CA PRO A 36 6.20 -18.34 -4.77
C PRO A 36 6.79 -17.37 -3.73
N ARG A 37 8.11 -17.30 -3.68
CA ARG A 37 8.88 -16.36 -2.84
C ARG A 37 10.08 -15.82 -3.61
N GLY A 38 10.67 -14.74 -3.16
CA GLY A 38 11.88 -14.14 -3.74
C GLY A 38 12.68 -13.39 -2.69
N PHE A 39 13.89 -12.96 -3.04
CA PHE A 39 14.78 -12.26 -2.14
C PHE A 39 14.79 -10.75 -2.43
N ASP A 40 14.45 -9.95 -1.43
CA ASP A 40 14.61 -8.49 -1.43
C ASP A 40 16.02 -8.17 -0.92
N ALA A 41 16.93 -7.84 -1.83
CA ALA A 41 18.33 -7.58 -1.50
C ALA A 41 18.50 -6.32 -0.61
N GLY A 42 17.68 -5.30 -0.81
CA GLY A 42 17.73 -4.06 -0.03
C GLY A 42 17.31 -4.24 1.43
N LYS A 43 16.32 -5.08 1.68
CA LYS A 43 15.79 -5.36 3.03
C LYS A 43 16.33 -6.69 3.61
N LYS A 44 17.10 -7.46 2.83
CA LYS A 44 17.61 -8.80 3.18
C LYS A 44 16.51 -9.76 3.65
N ILE A 45 15.37 -9.76 2.95
CA ILE A 45 14.19 -10.57 3.27
C ILE A 45 13.93 -11.55 2.14
N ASN A 46 13.88 -12.84 2.46
CA ASN A 46 13.36 -13.88 1.57
C ASN A 46 11.88 -14.08 1.84
N GLY A 47 11.02 -13.74 0.87
CA GLY A 47 9.58 -13.81 1.09
C GLY A 47 8.74 -13.16 0.00
N ARG A 48 7.74 -12.41 0.44
CA ARG A 48 6.79 -11.69 -0.42
C ARG A 48 6.80 -10.19 -0.13
N LYS A 49 6.35 -9.42 -1.10
CA LYS A 49 6.23 -7.97 -0.99
C LYS A 49 4.76 -7.58 -1.18
N ARG A 50 4.22 -6.87 -0.19
CA ARG A 50 2.87 -6.30 -0.20
C ARG A 50 2.96 -4.88 -0.69
N HIS A 51 2.43 -4.59 -1.87
CA HIS A 51 2.27 -3.24 -2.39
C HIS A 51 0.87 -2.78 -2.04
N ILE A 52 0.73 -1.67 -1.32
CA ILE A 52 -0.58 -1.14 -0.93
C ILE A 52 -0.76 0.30 -1.40
N LEU A 53 -1.98 0.63 -1.76
CA LEU A 53 -2.44 1.99 -1.93
C LEU A 53 -3.50 2.26 -0.86
N VAL A 54 -3.30 3.32 -0.09
CA VAL A 54 -4.22 3.76 0.96
C VAL A 54 -4.69 5.18 0.69
N ASP A 55 -5.84 5.55 1.24
CA ASP A 55 -6.30 6.94 1.21
C ASP A 55 -5.63 7.79 2.30
N THR A 56 -6.00 9.06 2.40
CA THR A 56 -5.45 10.00 3.39
C THR A 56 -5.81 9.70 4.84
N LEU A 57 -6.76 8.79 5.08
CA LEU A 57 -7.09 8.26 6.41
C LEU A 57 -6.32 6.97 6.74
N GLY A 58 -5.55 6.43 5.79
CA GLY A 58 -4.85 5.15 5.90
C GLY A 58 -5.74 3.94 5.60
N LEU A 59 -6.89 4.15 4.97
CA LEU A 59 -7.80 3.07 4.62
C LEU A 59 -7.40 2.48 3.26
N LEU A 60 -7.30 1.15 3.20
CA LEU A 60 -6.85 0.43 2.03
C LEU A 60 -7.76 0.70 0.82
N LEU A 61 -7.18 1.04 -0.32
CA LEU A 61 -7.84 1.14 -1.62
C LEU A 61 -7.67 -0.15 -2.41
N THR A 62 -6.44 -0.62 -2.50
CA THR A 62 -6.09 -1.88 -3.16
C THR A 62 -4.75 -2.41 -2.63
N VAL A 63 -4.51 -3.70 -2.82
CA VAL A 63 -3.28 -4.39 -2.49
C VAL A 63 -2.92 -5.36 -3.61
N VAL A 64 -1.63 -5.52 -3.86
CA VAL A 64 -1.08 -6.58 -4.71
C VAL A 64 0.10 -7.20 -3.97
N VAL A 65 0.16 -8.52 -3.96
CA VAL A 65 1.26 -9.29 -3.38
C VAL A 65 2.12 -9.90 -4.49
N THR A 66 3.41 -9.63 -4.43
CA THR A 66 4.42 -10.18 -5.36
C THR A 66 5.43 -11.04 -4.61
N VAL A 67 6.32 -11.71 -5.31
CA VAL A 67 7.57 -12.22 -4.71
C VAL A 67 8.45 -11.03 -4.32
N ALA A 68 9.23 -11.14 -3.24
CA ALA A 68 9.95 -9.99 -2.68
C ALA A 68 11.06 -9.43 -3.59
N SER A 69 11.52 -10.20 -4.58
CA SER A 69 12.49 -9.75 -5.60
C SER A 69 11.93 -8.74 -6.60
N VAL A 70 10.60 -8.59 -6.71
CA VAL A 70 9.98 -7.59 -7.58
C VAL A 70 10.30 -6.19 -7.06
N GLN A 71 10.79 -5.31 -7.94
CA GLN A 71 11.08 -3.93 -7.58
C GLN A 71 9.79 -3.16 -7.25
N ASP A 72 9.91 -2.16 -6.37
CA ASP A 72 8.75 -1.38 -5.90
C ASP A 72 8.03 -0.68 -7.04
N ARG A 73 8.77 -0.18 -8.05
CA ARG A 73 8.21 0.44 -9.26
C ARG A 73 7.37 -0.53 -10.10
N ASP A 74 7.80 -1.77 -10.23
CA ASP A 74 7.07 -2.78 -11.01
C ASP A 74 5.85 -3.29 -10.25
N GLY A 75 5.97 -3.47 -8.94
CA GLY A 75 4.84 -3.77 -8.07
C GLY A 75 3.80 -2.65 -8.08
N ALA A 76 4.23 -1.39 -8.10
CA ALA A 76 3.34 -0.24 -8.25
C ALA A 76 2.59 -0.26 -9.59
N ARG A 77 3.26 -0.59 -10.70
CA ARG A 77 2.59 -0.75 -12.00
C ARG A 77 1.52 -1.82 -11.98
N LEU A 78 1.81 -2.98 -11.36
CA LEU A 78 0.83 -4.05 -11.19
C LEU A 78 -0.36 -3.57 -10.36
N LEU A 79 -0.11 -2.93 -9.22
CA LEU A 79 -1.15 -2.41 -8.34
C LEU A 79 -2.04 -1.36 -9.03
N LEU A 80 -1.44 -0.42 -9.75
CA LEU A 80 -2.19 0.66 -10.42
C LEU A 80 -3.04 0.14 -11.58
N ARG A 81 -2.64 -0.94 -12.26
CA ARG A 81 -3.48 -1.62 -13.27
C ARG A 81 -4.74 -2.26 -12.68
N HIS A 82 -4.70 -2.64 -11.40
CA HIS A 82 -5.81 -3.28 -10.68
C HIS A 82 -6.60 -2.30 -9.80
N LEU A 83 -6.55 -0.99 -10.09
CA LEU A 83 -7.32 0.00 -9.35
C LEU A 83 -8.83 -0.26 -9.50
N PRO A 84 -9.57 -0.41 -8.37
CA PRO A 84 -11.01 -0.60 -8.42
C PRO A 84 -11.72 0.66 -8.93
N GLY A 85 -12.90 0.49 -9.53
CA GLY A 85 -13.72 1.59 -10.04
C GLY A 85 -14.05 2.68 -9.02
N SER A 86 -14.02 2.34 -7.72
CA SER A 86 -14.18 3.30 -6.62
C SER A 86 -13.03 4.32 -6.51
N CYS A 87 -11.93 4.10 -7.21
CA CYS A 87 -10.76 4.98 -7.23
C CYS A 87 -10.73 5.94 -8.43
N LYS A 88 -11.78 5.99 -9.26
CA LYS A 88 -11.86 6.87 -10.45
C LYS A 88 -11.69 8.37 -10.15
N LYS A 89 -11.93 8.81 -8.90
CA LYS A 89 -11.77 10.21 -8.47
C LYS A 89 -10.38 10.54 -7.94
N LEU A 90 -9.44 9.58 -7.95
CA LEU A 90 -8.05 9.86 -7.57
C LEU A 90 -7.45 10.93 -8.52
N LYS A 91 -6.78 11.92 -7.91
CA LYS A 91 -6.07 13.00 -8.59
C LYS A 91 -4.59 13.01 -8.25
N LYS A 92 -4.21 12.48 -7.09
CA LYS A 92 -2.83 12.50 -6.60
C LYS A 92 -2.49 11.27 -5.77
N ILE A 93 -1.30 10.71 -5.98
CA ILE A 93 -0.74 9.64 -5.15
C ILE A 93 0.67 10.06 -4.72
N TRP A 94 0.94 10.03 -3.41
CA TRP A 94 2.27 10.27 -2.85
C TRP A 94 3.03 8.95 -2.74
N VAL A 95 4.30 8.99 -3.14
CA VAL A 95 5.25 7.86 -3.10
C VAL A 95 6.61 8.32 -2.60
N ASP A 96 7.49 7.40 -2.24
CA ASP A 96 8.87 7.74 -1.87
C ASP A 96 9.82 7.87 -3.08
N GLY A 97 11.09 8.18 -2.79
CA GLY A 97 12.13 8.32 -3.81
C GLY A 97 12.38 7.05 -4.63
N GLY A 98 12.11 5.87 -4.09
CA GLY A 98 12.24 4.58 -4.79
C GLY A 98 11.30 4.43 -5.99
N TYR A 99 10.23 5.21 -6.04
CA TYR A 99 9.26 5.21 -7.14
C TYR A 99 9.54 6.27 -8.22
N SER A 100 10.64 7.03 -8.11
CA SER A 100 11.03 8.05 -9.10
C SER A 100 11.37 7.47 -10.46
N GLY A 101 11.49 8.35 -11.48
CA GLY A 101 11.92 7.99 -12.85
C GLY A 101 10.76 7.53 -13.73
N ARG A 102 10.97 6.52 -14.57
CA ARG A 102 10.05 6.09 -15.64
C ARG A 102 8.62 5.78 -15.18
N LEU A 103 8.41 5.45 -13.90
CA LEU A 103 7.07 5.18 -13.38
C LEU A 103 6.20 6.44 -13.38
N VAL A 104 6.78 7.61 -13.08
CA VAL A 104 6.04 8.88 -13.03
C VAL A 104 5.47 9.23 -14.40
N GLY A 105 6.31 9.19 -15.46
CA GLY A 105 5.86 9.39 -16.85
C GLY A 105 4.78 8.41 -17.25
N TRP A 106 5.00 7.11 -17.01
CA TRP A 106 4.04 6.07 -17.33
C TRP A 106 2.67 6.28 -16.65
N VAL A 107 2.65 6.77 -15.40
CA VAL A 107 1.40 7.09 -14.68
C VAL A 107 0.70 8.28 -15.31
N THR A 108 1.44 9.35 -15.63
CA THR A 108 0.90 10.57 -16.24
C THR A 108 0.25 10.29 -17.61
N GLU A 109 0.87 9.43 -18.42
CA GLU A 109 0.36 9.06 -19.74
C GLU A 109 -0.90 8.18 -19.67
N ARG A 110 -0.98 7.30 -18.66
CA ARG A 110 -2.01 6.25 -18.60
C ARG A 110 -3.19 6.55 -17.69
N PHE A 111 -3.02 7.43 -16.73
CA PHE A 111 -4.03 7.71 -15.70
C PHE A 111 -4.31 9.21 -15.58
N LYS A 112 -5.52 9.56 -15.11
CA LYS A 112 -5.95 10.96 -14.86
C LYS A 112 -5.52 11.48 -13.47
N PHE A 113 -4.41 10.96 -12.92
CA PHE A 113 -3.84 11.42 -11.64
C PHE A 113 -2.32 11.53 -11.73
N CYS A 114 -1.73 12.38 -10.87
CA CYS A 114 -0.29 12.53 -10.79
C CYS A 114 0.31 11.68 -9.66
N LEU A 115 1.50 11.15 -9.93
CA LEU A 115 2.36 10.51 -8.93
C LEU A 115 3.35 11.55 -8.41
N THR A 116 3.25 11.90 -7.12
CA THR A 116 4.10 12.89 -6.47
C THR A 116 5.16 12.19 -5.62
N VAL A 117 6.40 12.29 -6.04
CA VAL A 117 7.54 11.74 -5.29
C VAL A 117 7.89 12.67 -4.14
N VAL A 118 7.86 12.17 -2.91
CA VAL A 118 8.25 12.91 -1.70
C VAL A 118 9.66 12.49 -1.33
N LEU A 119 10.62 13.39 -1.54
CA LEU A 119 12.02 13.15 -1.21
C LEU A 119 12.31 13.57 0.23
N ARG A 120 13.22 12.86 0.89
CA ARG A 120 13.78 13.28 2.17
C ARG A 120 14.78 14.43 1.92
N PRO A 121 14.71 15.54 2.67
CA PRO A 121 15.71 16.59 2.56
C PRO A 121 17.12 16.03 2.82
N ARG A 122 18.08 16.30 1.90
CA ARG A 122 19.45 15.74 1.98
C ARG A 122 20.24 16.23 3.20
N GLU A 123 19.92 17.43 3.67
CA GLU A 123 20.66 18.11 4.76
C GLU A 123 20.26 17.67 6.16
N ASN A 124 19.13 17.01 6.34
CA ASN A 124 18.63 16.60 7.64
C ASN A 124 18.97 15.15 7.96
N LYS A 125 20.01 14.93 8.79
CA LYS A 125 20.32 13.62 9.40
C LYS A 125 19.29 13.21 10.47
N LYS A 126 18.48 14.16 10.98
CA LYS A 126 17.44 13.91 12.00
C LYS A 126 16.15 13.35 11.38
N PHE A 127 15.31 12.76 12.21
CA PHE A 127 13.98 12.29 11.79
C PHE A 127 13.15 13.47 11.26
N VAL A 128 12.71 13.37 10.00
CA VAL A 128 11.81 14.36 9.38
C VAL A 128 10.50 13.66 9.01
N LEU A 129 9.41 14.13 9.59
CA LEU A 129 8.07 13.65 9.23
C LEU A 129 7.74 14.13 7.80
N LEU A 130 7.87 13.23 6.84
CA LEU A 130 7.57 13.56 5.43
C LEU A 130 6.06 13.74 5.24
N PRO A 131 5.63 14.87 4.63
CA PRO A 131 4.23 15.17 4.45
C PRO A 131 3.49 13.98 3.80
N ARG A 132 2.45 13.50 4.48
CA ARG A 132 1.51 12.47 4.03
C ARG A 132 2.06 11.04 3.87
N ARG A 133 3.37 10.81 3.73
CA ARG A 133 3.95 9.46 3.63
C ARG A 133 3.74 8.61 4.88
N TRP A 134 3.86 9.21 6.05
CA TRP A 134 3.64 8.51 7.33
C TRP A 134 2.28 7.77 7.40
N VAL A 135 1.31 8.16 6.55
CA VAL A 135 -0.02 7.54 6.53
C VAL A 135 0.05 6.07 6.11
N VAL A 136 0.81 5.74 5.06
CA VAL A 136 0.95 4.36 4.59
C VAL A 136 1.83 3.56 5.55
N GLU A 137 2.87 4.15 6.11
CA GLU A 137 3.73 3.54 7.13
C GLU A 137 2.90 3.16 8.37
N ARG A 138 2.07 4.09 8.86
CA ARG A 138 1.11 3.83 9.94
C ARG A 138 0.14 2.69 9.59
N THR A 139 -0.32 2.62 8.34
CA THR A 139 -1.22 1.54 7.92
C THR A 139 -0.52 0.19 7.99
N PHE A 140 0.74 0.08 7.57
CA PHE A 140 1.53 -1.13 7.78
C PHE A 140 1.65 -1.47 9.28
N GLY A 141 1.88 -0.48 10.14
CA GLY A 141 1.84 -0.67 11.59
C GLY A 141 0.53 -1.29 12.06
N TRP A 142 -0.63 -0.75 11.65
CA TRP A 142 -1.94 -1.32 11.99
C TRP A 142 -2.12 -2.75 11.48
N LEU A 143 -1.68 -3.05 10.27
CA LEU A 143 -1.75 -4.40 9.70
C LEU A 143 -0.88 -5.39 10.46
N ASN A 144 0.30 -4.97 10.94
CA ASN A 144 1.23 -5.79 11.72
C ASN A 144 0.66 -6.21 13.09
N HIS A 145 -0.33 -5.51 13.65
CA HIS A 145 -1.06 -5.97 14.84
C HIS A 145 -1.92 -7.22 14.56
N SER A 146 -2.10 -7.61 13.31
CA SER A 146 -2.73 -8.87 12.95
C SER A 146 -1.67 -9.97 12.87
N ARG A 147 -1.68 -10.93 13.81
CA ARG A 147 -0.73 -12.05 13.85
C ARG A 147 -0.56 -12.75 12.49
N ARG A 148 -1.67 -12.89 11.74
CA ARG A 148 -1.66 -13.54 10.41
C ARG A 148 -0.87 -12.75 9.37
N LEU A 149 -0.60 -11.47 9.61
CA LEU A 149 0.16 -10.59 8.71
C LEU A 149 1.62 -10.34 9.15
N SER A 150 2.07 -10.90 10.29
CA SER A 150 3.46 -10.77 10.76
C SER A 150 4.46 -11.41 9.79
N LYS A 151 4.04 -12.47 9.09
CA LYS A 151 4.75 -13.15 8.00
C LYS A 151 3.75 -13.50 6.90
N SER A 152 4.23 -14.06 5.79
CA SER A 152 3.38 -14.70 4.80
C SER A 152 3.25 -16.19 5.15
N TYR A 153 2.05 -16.61 5.57
CA TYR A 153 1.69 -17.98 5.93
C TYR A 153 0.93 -18.69 4.80
N GLU A 154 0.76 -18.04 3.67
CA GLU A 154 -0.14 -18.48 2.62
C GLU A 154 0.62 -19.14 1.46
N ARG A 155 0.02 -20.18 0.86
CA ARG A 155 0.54 -20.80 -0.36
C ARG A 155 0.41 -19.84 -1.56
N PHE A 156 -0.75 -19.21 -1.70
CA PHE A 156 -1.05 -18.34 -2.83
C PHE A 156 -0.96 -16.86 -2.47
N LYS A 157 -0.49 -16.04 -3.40
CA LYS A 157 -0.41 -14.57 -3.24
C LYS A 157 -1.79 -13.94 -3.03
N ARG A 158 -2.82 -14.44 -3.71
CA ARG A 158 -4.20 -13.95 -3.57
C ARG A 158 -4.75 -14.15 -2.15
N THR A 159 -4.37 -15.24 -1.47
CA THR A 159 -4.77 -15.47 -0.08
C THR A 159 -4.09 -14.46 0.85
N ASP A 160 -2.82 -14.10 0.62
CA ASP A 160 -2.17 -13.02 1.34
C ASP A 160 -2.91 -11.67 1.15
N GLU A 161 -3.31 -11.35 -0.08
CA GLU A 161 -4.10 -10.14 -0.39
C GLU A 161 -5.43 -10.15 0.38
N THR A 162 -6.11 -11.30 0.40
CA THR A 162 -7.37 -11.47 1.13
C THR A 162 -7.20 -11.20 2.63
N TRP A 163 -6.12 -11.68 3.25
CA TRP A 163 -5.85 -11.43 4.66
C TRP A 163 -5.57 -9.94 4.95
N VAL A 164 -4.95 -9.22 4.03
CA VAL A 164 -4.79 -7.76 4.16
C VAL A 164 -6.15 -7.07 4.13
N TYR A 165 -7.08 -7.49 3.25
CA TYR A 165 -8.44 -6.96 3.24
C TYR A 165 -9.21 -7.29 4.52
N ILE A 166 -9.11 -8.52 5.04
CA ILE A 166 -9.77 -8.96 6.28
C ILE A 166 -9.26 -8.12 7.47
N ALA A 167 -7.94 -7.95 7.59
CA ALA A 167 -7.36 -7.12 8.65
C ALA A 167 -7.84 -5.67 8.56
N MET A 168 -7.92 -5.11 7.36
CA MET A 168 -8.45 -3.75 7.15
C MET A 168 -9.95 -3.65 7.48
N ILE A 169 -10.76 -4.67 7.14
CA ILE A 169 -12.18 -4.74 7.53
C ILE A 169 -12.31 -4.68 9.05
N ARG A 170 -11.53 -5.48 9.78
CA ARG A 170 -11.52 -5.47 11.25
C ARG A 170 -11.18 -4.08 11.81
N ILE A 171 -10.17 -3.40 11.24
CA ILE A 171 -9.79 -2.03 11.64
C ILE A 171 -10.94 -1.06 11.38
N MET A 172 -11.58 -1.14 10.22
CA MET A 172 -12.68 -0.25 9.88
C MET A 172 -13.92 -0.46 10.76
N LEU A 173 -14.26 -1.72 11.07
CA LEU A 173 -15.38 -2.04 11.97
C LEU A 173 -15.14 -1.46 13.37
N ARG A 174 -13.94 -1.63 13.95
CA ARG A 174 -13.60 -1.04 15.25
C ARG A 174 -13.65 0.49 15.27
N ARG A 175 -13.47 1.14 14.14
CA ARG A 175 -13.52 2.61 14.02
C ARG A 175 -14.91 3.12 13.68
N LEU A 176 -15.81 2.23 13.25
CA LEU A 176 -17.22 2.55 13.01
C LEU A 176 -18.07 2.36 14.26
N ALA A 177 -17.71 1.38 15.10
CA ALA A 177 -18.27 1.26 16.44
C ALA A 177 -17.86 2.48 17.29
#